data_d884f32521e2b49c0a863b458f63ed0d
#
_entry.id   d884f32521e2b49c0a863b458f63ed0d
#
_cell.length_a   1.000
_cell.length_b   1.000
_cell.length_c   1.000
_cell.angle_alpha   90.00
_cell.angle_beta   90.00
_cell.angle_gamma   90.00
#
_symmetry.space_group_name_H-M   'P 1'
#
loop_
_entity.id
_entity.type
_entity.pdbx_description
1 polymer ?
#
loop_
_entity_poly.entity_id
_entity_poly.type
_entity_poly.pdbx_seq_one_letter_code
_entity_poly.pdbx_strand_id
1 'polypeptide(L)'
;MKHRALSLCLLLTLAVSLSIPASAQFLSEDGTAAVAAFAKNGTTQETFTFSADDFQVTGSEDVSLDSFVLTSLPDSGAGLLKLGDSELAVGDTISLHAVEGLKFLPLSAPLVFETSFSFLPVFSDGITGDEVTVSLYLLSGENAAPIAENLELSTYRDVAIDGQLAAVDPEGDLITFQLVSKPARGQVTLSEDGTGTFVYTPYENKTGKDSFTYVAIDSVGNTSKEATVKVTISKPKTTVSYADMDGDPAHKAAIRLAEDGIFVGECMDGVYYFQPDRAVSRDQFVVMAMTAAGLDALEDVSVTGFSDDEAIPTWAKGYVSSALMAGVVKGVTDADGAISFNTGAAITKAEATVFLDRLLNTSDVSTQSTFAEASVPAWAYQSAVNMNTVRVISDTSSMSETLTRGEAAVMLCGMLEVLDNRNTGWF
;
A
#
# COMPACT_ATOMS: atom_id res chain seq x y z
N MET A 1 10.54 53.48 33.37
CA MET A 1 11.72 52.64 33.48
C MET A 1 11.34 51.33 34.14
N LYS A 2 11.12 50.26 33.37
CA LYS A 2 11.14 48.86 33.84
C LYS A 2 11.40 48.03 32.60
N HIS A 3 12.65 47.55 32.47
CA HIS A 3 13.09 46.63 31.46
C HIS A 3 12.45 45.27 31.72
N ARG A 4 11.72 44.73 30.75
CA ARG A 4 11.35 43.31 30.67
C ARG A 4 12.32 42.61 29.76
N ALA A 5 13.19 41.79 30.31
CA ALA A 5 14.03 40.87 29.59
C ALA A 5 13.13 39.78 28.99
N LEU A 6 13.10 39.69 27.68
CA LEU A 6 12.50 38.54 26.95
C LEU A 6 13.55 37.41 26.97
N SER A 7 13.27 36.35 27.73
CA SER A 7 14.05 35.12 27.69
C SER A 7 13.62 34.33 26.44
N LEU A 8 14.51 34.30 25.45
CA LEU A 8 14.37 33.53 24.22
C LEU A 8 14.78 32.09 24.54
N CYS A 9 13.81 31.21 24.86
CA CYS A 9 14.06 29.77 24.90
C CYS A 9 14.27 29.29 23.46
N LEU A 10 15.53 29.08 23.09
CA LEU A 10 15.92 28.38 21.88
C LEU A 10 15.61 26.89 22.09
N LEU A 11 14.46 26.43 21.61
CA LEU A 11 14.17 25.01 21.44
C LEU A 11 15.06 24.52 20.30
N LEU A 12 16.19 23.93 20.63
CA LEU A 12 16.98 23.11 19.72
C LEU A 12 16.17 21.84 19.45
N THR A 13 15.37 21.83 18.42
CA THR A 13 14.85 20.57 17.84
C THR A 13 16.04 19.89 17.19
N LEU A 14 16.61 18.92 17.92
CA LEU A 14 17.52 17.95 17.34
C LEU A 14 16.66 17.13 16.36
N ALA A 15 16.70 17.52 15.08
CA ALA A 15 16.26 16.63 14.04
C ALA A 15 17.29 15.51 13.97
N VAL A 16 17.05 14.42 14.71
CA VAL A 16 17.69 13.14 14.44
C VAL A 16 17.15 12.74 13.06
N SER A 17 17.93 13.03 12.03
CA SER A 17 17.75 12.37 10.75
C SER A 17 18.09 10.91 10.99
N LEU A 18 17.10 10.10 11.32
CA LEU A 18 17.16 8.66 11.14
C LEU A 18 17.41 8.46 9.63
N SER A 19 18.69 8.33 9.27
CA SER A 19 19.04 7.69 8.01
C SER A 19 18.61 6.23 8.18
N ILE A 20 17.35 5.93 7.84
CA ILE A 20 16.93 4.56 7.57
C ILE A 20 17.92 4.09 6.50
N PRO A 21 18.74 3.05 6.75
CA PRO A 21 19.56 2.51 5.67
C PRO A 21 18.59 2.17 4.55
N ALA A 22 18.87 2.68 3.35
CA ALA A 22 18.10 2.37 2.16
C ALA A 22 17.90 0.85 2.17
N SER A 23 16.65 0.41 2.23
CA SER A 23 16.29 -1.00 2.27
C SER A 23 17.03 -1.69 1.14
N ALA A 24 18.05 -2.48 1.48
CA ALA A 24 18.75 -3.27 0.49
C ALA A 24 17.71 -4.15 -0.19
N GLN A 25 17.48 -3.94 -1.47
CA GLN A 25 16.64 -4.81 -2.25
C GLN A 25 17.30 -6.19 -2.21
N PHE A 26 16.61 -7.20 -1.67
CA PHE A 26 17.09 -8.59 -1.68
C PHE A 26 17.27 -9.16 -3.09
N LEU A 27 16.93 -8.37 -4.08
CA LEU A 27 16.99 -8.73 -5.48
C LEU A 27 17.74 -7.63 -6.22
N SER A 28 19.08 -7.76 -6.36
CA SER A 28 19.82 -6.89 -7.27
C SER A 28 19.34 -7.12 -8.70
N GLU A 29 18.99 -6.07 -9.41
CA GLU A 29 18.52 -6.16 -10.81
C GLU A 29 19.63 -6.60 -11.77
N ASP A 30 20.90 -6.52 -11.37
CA ASP A 30 22.06 -6.70 -12.25
C ASP A 30 22.66 -8.11 -12.19
N GLY A 31 22.16 -9.02 -11.35
CA GLY A 31 22.70 -10.39 -11.22
C GLY A 31 24.08 -10.45 -10.54
N THR A 32 24.58 -9.37 -9.96
CA THR A 32 25.82 -9.37 -9.16
C THR A 32 25.54 -9.85 -7.74
N ALA A 33 26.41 -10.71 -7.20
CA ALA A 33 26.30 -11.17 -5.82
C ALA A 33 26.52 -9.99 -4.85
N ALA A 34 25.62 -9.85 -3.88
CA ALA A 34 25.72 -8.84 -2.83
C ALA A 34 25.28 -9.43 -1.48
N VAL A 35 25.77 -8.88 -0.38
CA VAL A 35 25.28 -9.15 0.98
C VAL A 35 24.45 -7.95 1.43
N ALA A 36 23.24 -8.20 1.91
CA ALA A 36 22.38 -7.13 2.42
C ALA A 36 22.90 -6.59 3.74
N ALA A 37 22.78 -5.27 3.96
CA ALA A 37 22.97 -4.69 5.28
C ALA A 37 21.87 -5.21 6.23
N PHE A 38 22.20 -5.45 7.49
CA PHE A 38 21.26 -5.94 8.49
C PHE A 38 21.52 -5.32 9.86
N ALA A 39 20.60 -5.54 10.78
CA ALA A 39 20.72 -5.08 12.15
C ALA A 39 20.55 -6.25 13.14
N LYS A 40 21.16 -6.10 14.32
CA LYS A 40 20.89 -6.94 15.49
C LYS A 40 20.61 -6.09 16.69
N ASN A 41 19.75 -6.57 17.56
CA ASN A 41 19.43 -5.92 18.80
C ASN A 41 19.46 -6.90 19.97
N GLY A 42 19.53 -6.38 21.17
CA GLY A 42 19.52 -7.15 22.40
C GLY A 42 19.76 -6.24 23.59
N THR A 43 19.62 -6.77 24.79
CA THR A 43 19.86 -6.01 25.99
C THR A 43 21.34 -5.84 26.27
N THR A 44 21.70 -4.85 27.09
CA THR A 44 23.10 -4.62 27.49
C THR A 44 23.73 -5.77 28.31
N GLN A 45 22.95 -6.78 28.69
CA GLN A 45 23.41 -7.95 29.43
C GLN A 45 23.58 -9.19 28.56
N GLU A 46 23.16 -9.12 27.29
CA GLU A 46 23.21 -10.23 26.34
C GLU A 46 24.41 -10.09 25.41
N THR A 47 24.99 -11.21 25.05
CA THR A 47 26.00 -11.27 23.99
C THR A 47 25.30 -11.42 22.64
N PHE A 48 25.56 -10.55 21.69
CA PHE A 48 25.07 -10.68 20.35
C PHE A 48 25.92 -11.71 19.60
N THR A 49 25.26 -12.74 19.12
CA THR A 49 25.91 -13.82 18.35
C THR A 49 25.51 -13.69 16.87
N PHE A 50 26.37 -14.19 15.99
CA PHE A 50 26.17 -14.17 14.56
C PHE A 50 26.21 -15.61 14.02
N SER A 51 25.43 -15.84 12.96
CA SER A 51 25.36 -17.10 12.22
C SER A 51 25.53 -16.84 10.73
N ALA A 52 25.76 -17.89 9.95
CA ALA A 52 25.83 -17.77 8.49
C ALA A 52 24.53 -17.23 7.88
N ASP A 53 23.40 -17.52 8.52
CA ASP A 53 22.07 -17.06 8.07
C ASP A 53 21.90 -15.53 8.16
N ASP A 54 22.68 -14.84 8.96
CA ASP A 54 22.66 -13.36 9.03
C ASP A 54 23.28 -12.71 7.79
N PHE A 55 24.19 -13.43 7.08
CA PHE A 55 24.96 -12.92 5.95
C PHE A 55 24.41 -13.44 4.61
N GLN A 56 23.14 -13.16 4.34
CA GLN A 56 22.47 -13.66 3.14
C GLN A 56 23.01 -13.02 1.88
N VAL A 57 23.38 -13.86 0.91
CA VAL A 57 23.81 -13.45 -0.43
C VAL A 57 22.61 -13.35 -1.35
N THR A 58 22.54 -12.27 -2.10
CA THR A 58 21.48 -11.98 -3.08
C THR A 58 22.09 -11.76 -4.45
N GLY A 59 21.28 -11.79 -5.50
CA GLY A 59 21.70 -11.47 -6.87
C GLY A 59 22.22 -12.63 -7.70
N SER A 60 22.79 -13.69 -7.10
CA SER A 60 23.28 -14.87 -7.84
C SER A 60 23.04 -16.14 -7.04
N GLU A 61 22.47 -17.18 -7.68
CA GLU A 61 22.26 -18.50 -7.05
C GLU A 61 23.54 -19.36 -7.04
N ASP A 62 24.51 -19.04 -7.91
CA ASP A 62 25.74 -19.83 -8.08
C ASP A 62 26.92 -19.31 -7.25
N VAL A 63 26.77 -18.18 -6.55
CA VAL A 63 27.83 -17.53 -5.80
C VAL A 63 27.46 -17.47 -4.31
N SER A 64 28.37 -17.89 -3.46
CA SER A 64 28.22 -17.85 -2.00
C SER A 64 29.24 -16.92 -1.36
N LEU A 65 28.95 -16.43 -0.15
CA LEU A 65 29.93 -15.72 0.67
C LEU A 65 30.98 -16.71 1.18
N ASP A 66 32.26 -16.42 0.96
CA ASP A 66 33.40 -17.21 1.48
C ASP A 66 33.93 -16.60 2.79
N SER A 67 34.19 -15.32 2.77
CA SER A 67 34.73 -14.57 3.89
C SER A 67 34.39 -13.09 3.79
N PHE A 68 34.73 -12.33 4.81
CA PHE A 68 34.61 -10.86 4.77
C PHE A 68 35.73 -10.18 5.55
N VAL A 69 36.09 -8.97 5.13
CA VAL A 69 37.17 -8.16 5.71
C VAL A 69 36.57 -6.99 6.45
N LEU A 70 36.85 -6.82 7.73
CA LEU A 70 36.35 -5.71 8.55
C LEU A 70 36.92 -4.36 8.09
N THR A 71 36.07 -3.40 7.81
CA THR A 71 36.42 -2.02 7.45
C THR A 71 36.19 -1.03 8.57
N SER A 72 35.26 -1.32 9.48
CA SER A 72 35.07 -0.57 10.73
C SER A 72 34.69 -1.49 11.89
N LEU A 73 34.85 -0.98 13.10
CA LEU A 73 34.47 -1.66 14.34
C LEU A 73 33.39 -0.87 15.07
N PRO A 74 32.62 -1.54 15.97
CA PRO A 74 31.68 -0.84 16.84
C PRO A 74 32.36 0.22 17.70
N ASP A 75 31.61 1.25 18.12
CA ASP A 75 32.10 2.24 19.09
C ASP A 75 32.52 1.54 20.38
N SER A 76 33.74 1.83 20.85
CA SER A 76 34.29 1.25 22.07
C SER A 76 33.49 1.62 23.33
N GLY A 77 32.68 2.68 23.28
CA GLY A 77 31.73 3.04 24.34
C GLY A 77 30.48 2.20 24.38
N ALA A 78 30.22 1.40 23.32
CA ALA A 78 29.10 0.44 23.24
C ALA A 78 29.54 -0.95 23.70
N GLY A 79 30.67 -1.44 23.20
CA GLY A 79 31.14 -2.81 23.45
C GLY A 79 32.31 -3.22 22.57
N LEU A 80 32.56 -4.53 22.51
CA LEU A 80 33.71 -5.11 21.81
C LEU A 80 33.26 -6.20 20.84
N LEU A 81 33.76 -6.17 19.60
CA LEU A 81 33.56 -7.24 18.61
C LEU A 81 34.72 -8.27 18.75
N LYS A 82 34.35 -9.54 18.84
CA LYS A 82 35.32 -10.64 19.04
C LYS A 82 35.03 -11.82 18.11
N LEU A 83 36.08 -12.58 17.78
CA LEU A 83 35.97 -13.91 17.18
C LEU A 83 36.53 -14.94 18.18
N GLY A 84 35.66 -15.77 18.74
CA GLY A 84 36.01 -16.60 19.89
C GLY A 84 36.37 -15.72 21.09
N ASP A 85 37.62 -15.82 21.56
CA ASP A 85 38.14 -15.00 22.67
C ASP A 85 39.03 -13.84 22.20
N SER A 86 39.34 -13.76 20.90
CA SER A 86 40.21 -12.73 20.33
C SER A 86 39.44 -11.48 19.97
N GLU A 87 39.93 -10.32 20.37
CA GLU A 87 39.40 -9.04 19.89
C GLU A 87 39.80 -8.86 18.43
N LEU A 88 38.85 -8.30 17.66
CA LEU A 88 39.02 -8.04 16.22
C LEU A 88 39.53 -6.63 15.96
N ALA A 89 40.27 -6.48 14.87
CA ALA A 89 40.80 -5.22 14.38
C ALA A 89 40.28 -4.95 12.93
N VAL A 90 40.28 -3.67 12.54
CA VAL A 90 40.05 -3.30 11.13
C VAL A 90 41.09 -3.97 10.25
N GLY A 91 40.66 -4.61 9.17
CA GLY A 91 41.48 -5.39 8.26
C GLY A 91 41.50 -6.88 8.58
N ASP A 92 40.94 -7.34 9.70
CA ASP A 92 40.83 -8.77 9.99
C ASP A 92 39.83 -9.41 9.00
N THR A 93 40.21 -10.63 8.56
CA THR A 93 39.37 -11.45 7.67
C THR A 93 38.67 -12.54 8.46
N ILE A 94 37.36 -12.65 8.30
CA ILE A 94 36.53 -13.65 8.96
C ILE A 94 35.97 -14.58 7.87
N SER A 95 36.29 -15.87 7.97
CA SER A 95 35.66 -16.89 7.10
C SER A 95 34.19 -17.12 7.53
N LEU A 96 33.31 -17.35 6.59
CA LEU A 96 31.92 -17.68 6.90
C LEU A 96 31.79 -18.94 7.78
N HIS A 97 32.71 -19.89 7.64
CA HIS A 97 32.75 -21.08 8.49
C HIS A 97 33.10 -20.78 9.99
N ALA A 98 33.68 -19.63 10.24
CA ALA A 98 34.07 -19.22 11.60
C ALA A 98 33.04 -18.22 12.22
N VAL A 99 32.02 -17.81 11.45
CA VAL A 99 31.13 -16.72 11.85
C VAL A 99 30.30 -17.01 13.11
N GLU A 100 30.02 -18.27 13.42
CA GLU A 100 29.37 -18.65 14.70
C GLU A 100 30.21 -18.29 15.95
N GLY A 101 31.52 -18.09 15.77
CA GLY A 101 32.41 -17.56 16.81
C GLY A 101 32.39 -16.04 16.88
N LEU A 102 31.83 -15.34 15.94
CA LEU A 102 31.70 -13.88 15.95
C LEU A 102 30.67 -13.46 16.99
N LYS A 103 31.03 -12.53 17.84
CA LYS A 103 30.15 -12.02 18.89
C LYS A 103 30.46 -10.56 19.21
N PHE A 104 29.42 -9.81 19.53
CA PHE A 104 29.54 -8.49 20.11
C PHE A 104 29.17 -8.56 21.60
N LEU A 105 30.05 -8.07 22.43
CA LEU A 105 29.88 -8.02 23.88
C LEU A 105 29.62 -6.58 24.29
N PRO A 106 28.39 -6.23 24.67
CA PRO A 106 28.07 -4.90 25.18
C PRO A 106 28.81 -4.59 26.46
N LEU A 107 29.11 -3.31 26.71
CA LEU A 107 29.47 -2.85 28.02
C LEU A 107 28.26 -2.92 28.98
N SER A 108 28.50 -3.23 30.26
CA SER A 108 27.45 -3.26 31.29
C SER A 108 26.80 -1.89 31.54
N ALA A 109 27.50 -0.82 31.17
CA ALA A 109 27.02 0.56 31.21
C ALA A 109 27.52 1.30 29.96
N PRO A 110 26.86 1.09 28.79
CA PRO A 110 27.32 1.69 27.54
C PRO A 110 27.13 3.20 27.57
N LEU A 111 28.00 3.90 26.85
CA LEU A 111 27.91 5.35 26.63
C LEU A 111 27.05 5.67 25.40
N VAL A 112 26.90 4.73 24.48
CA VAL A 112 26.10 4.79 23.28
C VAL A 112 25.24 3.53 23.15
N PHE A 113 24.02 3.65 22.71
CA PHE A 113 23.03 2.58 22.61
C PHE A 113 22.77 2.12 21.16
N GLU A 114 23.42 2.77 20.21
CA GLU A 114 23.45 2.41 18.80
C GLU A 114 24.89 2.45 18.32
N THR A 115 25.35 1.39 17.67
CA THR A 115 26.68 1.29 17.09
C THR A 115 26.64 0.41 15.83
N SER A 116 27.74 0.33 15.09
CA SER A 116 27.80 -0.49 13.89
C SER A 116 29.23 -0.96 13.62
N PHE A 117 29.35 -2.01 12.83
CA PHE A 117 30.60 -2.37 12.16
C PHE A 117 30.34 -2.57 10.67
N SER A 118 31.37 -2.39 9.85
CA SER A 118 31.25 -2.57 8.39
C SER A 118 32.29 -3.56 7.90
N PHE A 119 31.99 -4.18 6.74
CA PHE A 119 32.90 -5.15 6.13
C PHE A 119 32.77 -5.16 4.61
N LEU A 120 33.79 -5.65 3.91
CA LEU A 120 33.77 -5.99 2.49
C LEU A 120 33.57 -7.50 2.33
N PRO A 121 32.49 -7.99 1.70
CA PRO A 121 32.29 -9.41 1.43
C PRO A 121 33.25 -9.89 0.35
N VAL A 122 33.77 -11.12 0.50
CA VAL A 122 34.57 -11.83 -0.49
C VAL A 122 33.80 -13.08 -0.87
N PHE A 123 33.44 -13.20 -2.14
CA PHE A 123 32.62 -14.27 -2.63
C PHE A 123 33.45 -15.47 -3.11
N SER A 124 32.78 -16.62 -3.30
CA SER A 124 33.39 -17.88 -3.70
C SER A 124 34.08 -17.85 -5.09
N ASP A 125 33.74 -16.88 -5.92
CA ASP A 125 34.40 -16.58 -7.20
C ASP A 125 35.63 -15.67 -7.08
N GLY A 126 35.96 -15.25 -5.86
CA GLY A 126 37.08 -14.35 -5.53
C GLY A 126 36.80 -12.87 -5.75
N ILE A 127 35.58 -12.48 -6.09
CA ILE A 127 35.17 -11.08 -6.24
C ILE A 127 34.88 -10.50 -4.86
N THR A 128 35.28 -9.25 -4.66
CA THR A 128 34.94 -8.47 -3.45
C THR A 128 33.74 -7.58 -3.79
N GLY A 129 32.70 -7.65 -2.96
CA GLY A 129 31.50 -6.82 -3.12
C GLY A 129 31.61 -5.45 -2.45
N ASP A 130 30.51 -4.72 -2.50
CA ASP A 130 30.40 -3.41 -1.85
C ASP A 130 30.43 -3.51 -0.31
N GLU A 131 30.79 -2.40 0.35
CA GLU A 131 30.83 -2.34 1.80
C GLU A 131 29.45 -2.53 2.43
N VAL A 132 29.36 -3.43 3.39
CA VAL A 132 28.12 -3.77 4.12
C VAL A 132 28.24 -3.27 5.54
N THR A 133 27.18 -2.62 6.05
CA THR A 133 27.11 -2.16 7.45
C THR A 133 26.16 -3.05 8.26
N VAL A 134 26.59 -3.46 9.43
CA VAL A 134 25.79 -4.16 10.44
C VAL A 134 25.51 -3.21 11.58
N SER A 135 24.26 -2.88 11.81
CA SER A 135 23.81 -2.04 12.93
C SER A 135 23.56 -2.88 14.18
N LEU A 136 23.93 -2.35 15.35
CA LEU A 136 23.78 -3.00 16.64
C LEU A 136 23.03 -2.07 17.59
N TYR A 137 21.86 -2.50 18.07
CA TYR A 137 20.99 -1.74 18.96
C TYR A 137 20.99 -2.35 20.37
N LEU A 138 21.38 -1.55 21.37
CA LEU A 138 21.42 -1.92 22.78
C LEU A 138 20.12 -1.45 23.45
N LEU A 139 19.20 -2.37 23.70
CA LEU A 139 17.87 -2.06 24.19
C LEU A 139 17.82 -2.00 25.72
N SER A 140 16.91 -1.19 26.24
CA SER A 140 16.59 -1.13 27.66
C SER A 140 15.60 -2.21 28.13
N GLY A 141 15.00 -2.94 27.20
CA GLY A 141 14.03 -4.02 27.41
C GLY A 141 13.94 -4.92 26.18
N GLU A 142 13.17 -5.99 26.28
CA GLU A 142 12.86 -6.86 25.15
C GLU A 142 11.99 -6.11 24.13
N ASN A 143 12.20 -6.38 22.84
CA ASN A 143 11.41 -5.91 21.73
C ASN A 143 11.04 -7.10 20.85
N ALA A 144 9.74 -7.26 20.56
CA ALA A 144 9.22 -8.37 19.79
C ALA A 144 9.31 -8.09 18.29
N ALA A 145 9.41 -9.13 17.48
CA ALA A 145 9.38 -8.98 16.04
C ALA A 145 7.96 -8.62 15.55
N PRO A 146 7.85 -7.85 14.46
CA PRO A 146 6.56 -7.56 13.83
C PRO A 146 5.81 -8.83 13.39
N ILE A 147 4.51 -8.72 13.22
CA ILE A 147 3.63 -9.78 12.72
C ILE A 147 3.14 -9.38 11.33
N ALA A 148 3.71 -9.98 10.30
CA ALA A 148 3.30 -9.74 8.91
C ALA A 148 2.05 -10.54 8.54
N GLU A 149 1.17 -9.95 7.71
CA GLU A 149 -0.12 -10.52 7.33
C GLU A 149 -0.10 -11.07 5.90
N ASN A 150 -0.75 -12.23 5.70
CA ASN A 150 -0.96 -12.76 4.35
C ASN A 150 -1.96 -11.90 3.58
N LEU A 151 -1.74 -11.78 2.27
CA LEU A 151 -2.60 -10.98 1.38
C LEU A 151 -3.07 -11.83 0.19
N GLU A 152 -4.32 -11.67 -0.21
CA GLU A 152 -4.88 -12.28 -1.42
C GLU A 152 -5.38 -11.19 -2.37
N LEU A 153 -4.87 -11.18 -3.60
CA LEU A 153 -5.19 -10.23 -4.64
C LEU A 153 -5.68 -10.94 -5.90
N SER A 154 -6.41 -10.21 -6.72
CA SER A 154 -6.81 -10.67 -8.04
C SER A 154 -6.60 -9.60 -9.09
N THR A 155 -6.21 -10.02 -10.28
CA THR A 155 -6.12 -9.13 -11.44
C THR A 155 -6.53 -9.87 -12.71
N TYR A 156 -6.53 -9.16 -13.82
CA TYR A 156 -6.69 -9.74 -15.13
C TYR A 156 -5.33 -9.93 -15.82
N ARG A 157 -5.34 -10.78 -16.85
CA ARG A 157 -4.19 -10.99 -17.73
C ARG A 157 -3.75 -9.64 -18.32
N ASP A 158 -2.45 -9.37 -18.27
CA ASP A 158 -1.79 -8.16 -18.77
C ASP A 158 -2.23 -6.86 -18.07
N VAL A 159 -2.80 -6.95 -16.87
CA VAL A 159 -3.25 -5.80 -16.07
C VAL A 159 -2.49 -5.72 -14.75
N ALA A 160 -1.73 -4.66 -14.58
CA ALA A 160 -1.04 -4.36 -13.32
C ALA A 160 -2.04 -3.98 -12.22
N ILE A 161 -1.66 -4.24 -10.97
CA ILE A 161 -2.42 -3.84 -9.78
C ILE A 161 -1.52 -3.31 -8.69
N ASP A 162 -2.02 -2.36 -7.95
CA ASP A 162 -1.43 -1.89 -6.72
C ASP A 162 -1.83 -2.79 -5.55
N GLY A 163 -0.95 -2.88 -4.56
CA GLY A 163 -1.21 -3.59 -3.31
C GLY A 163 -0.49 -2.90 -2.15
N GLN A 164 -0.90 -3.27 -0.94
CA GLN A 164 -0.34 -2.76 0.30
C GLN A 164 0.02 -3.93 1.19
N LEU A 165 1.30 -4.08 1.54
CA LEU A 165 1.75 -5.03 2.54
C LEU A 165 1.32 -4.55 3.93
N ALA A 166 1.02 -5.47 4.83
CA ALA A 166 0.53 -5.14 6.16
C ALA A 166 1.30 -5.93 7.23
N ALA A 167 1.61 -5.25 8.31
CA ALA A 167 2.15 -5.86 9.52
C ALA A 167 1.77 -5.03 10.75
N VAL A 168 1.80 -5.66 11.92
CA VAL A 168 1.60 -5.00 13.20
C VAL A 168 2.81 -5.27 14.08
N ASP A 169 3.34 -4.24 14.68
CA ASP A 169 4.37 -4.35 15.68
C ASP A 169 3.76 -4.30 17.08
N PRO A 170 4.09 -5.25 17.99
CA PRO A 170 3.51 -5.31 19.33
C PRO A 170 3.83 -4.11 20.21
N GLU A 171 4.98 -3.48 20.02
CA GLU A 171 5.45 -2.31 20.75
C GLU A 171 5.06 -0.99 20.05
N GLY A 172 4.61 -1.07 18.81
CA GLY A 172 4.21 0.06 17.98
C GLY A 172 5.38 0.72 17.25
N ASP A 173 6.45 -0.01 17.02
CA ASP A 173 7.62 0.46 16.29
C ASP A 173 7.31 0.72 14.80
N LEU A 174 8.14 1.56 14.20
CA LEU A 174 8.08 1.78 12.74
C LEU A 174 8.49 0.51 12.01
N ILE A 175 7.68 0.13 11.02
CA ILE A 175 7.87 -1.09 10.24
C ILE A 175 8.31 -0.72 8.82
N THR A 176 9.29 -1.45 8.32
CA THR A 176 9.65 -1.48 6.90
C THR A 176 9.39 -2.87 6.32
N PHE A 177 9.29 -2.97 4.99
CA PHE A 177 8.94 -4.22 4.31
C PHE A 177 10.03 -4.64 3.33
N GLN A 178 10.24 -5.94 3.22
CA GLN A 178 11.24 -6.52 2.34
C GLN A 178 10.70 -7.76 1.65
N LEU A 179 10.94 -7.86 0.32
CA LEU A 179 10.57 -9.03 -0.46
C LEU A 179 11.58 -10.17 -0.24
N VAL A 180 11.05 -11.38 -0.03
CA VAL A 180 11.86 -12.59 0.18
C VAL A 180 11.88 -13.48 -1.08
N SER A 181 10.74 -13.63 -1.76
CA SER A 181 10.68 -14.40 -2.99
C SER A 181 10.00 -13.65 -4.11
N LYS A 182 10.39 -13.94 -5.36
CA LYS A 182 9.79 -13.40 -6.59
C LYS A 182 8.58 -14.23 -7.02
N PRO A 183 7.56 -13.59 -7.63
CA PRO A 183 6.48 -14.34 -8.29
C PRO A 183 6.98 -14.99 -9.59
N ALA A 184 6.32 -16.09 -10.00
CA ALA A 184 6.69 -16.85 -11.19
C ALA A 184 5.99 -16.37 -12.48
N ARG A 185 4.90 -15.62 -12.35
CA ARG A 185 4.04 -15.20 -13.47
C ARG A 185 3.95 -13.70 -13.67
N GLY A 186 4.68 -12.93 -12.89
CA GLY A 186 4.72 -11.48 -12.93
C GLY A 186 5.95 -10.92 -12.26
N GLN A 187 6.01 -9.62 -12.20
CA GLN A 187 7.01 -8.85 -11.45
C GLN A 187 6.33 -8.10 -10.33
N VAL A 188 6.99 -7.96 -9.19
CA VAL A 188 6.57 -7.09 -8.09
C VAL A 188 7.61 -6.00 -7.90
N THR A 189 7.17 -4.75 -7.81
CA THR A 189 8.00 -3.58 -7.50
C THR A 189 7.48 -2.98 -6.21
N LEU A 190 8.30 -3.00 -5.16
CA LEU A 190 7.98 -2.39 -3.87
C LEU A 190 8.35 -0.90 -3.91
N SER A 191 7.52 -0.06 -3.32
CA SER A 191 7.83 1.38 -3.16
C SER A 191 9.02 1.58 -2.23
N GLU A 192 9.89 2.54 -2.57
CA GLU A 192 11.08 2.89 -1.78
C GLU A 192 10.76 3.72 -0.52
N ASP A 193 9.51 4.15 -0.35
CA ASP A 193 9.08 4.99 0.78
C ASP A 193 8.91 4.22 2.10
N GLY A 194 9.12 2.91 2.10
CA GLY A 194 9.00 2.05 3.29
C GLY A 194 7.57 1.75 3.71
N THR A 195 6.55 2.34 3.05
CA THR A 195 5.14 2.14 3.41
C THR A 195 4.61 0.74 3.13
N GLY A 196 5.32 -0.05 2.30
CA GLY A 196 4.88 -1.37 1.88
C GLY A 196 3.92 -1.36 0.70
N THR A 197 3.73 -0.22 0.06
CA THR A 197 3.00 -0.14 -1.21
C THR A 197 3.79 -0.82 -2.31
N PHE A 198 3.13 -1.58 -3.17
CA PHE A 198 3.77 -2.28 -4.28
C PHE A 198 2.89 -2.32 -5.51
N VAL A 199 3.52 -2.49 -6.67
CA VAL A 199 2.85 -2.78 -7.95
C VAL A 199 3.18 -4.22 -8.35
N TYR A 200 2.15 -5.03 -8.64
CA TYR A 200 2.30 -6.34 -9.25
C TYR A 200 1.90 -6.26 -10.72
N THR A 201 2.82 -6.59 -11.62
CA THR A 201 2.59 -6.59 -13.07
C THR A 201 2.71 -8.03 -13.61
N PRO A 202 1.61 -8.64 -14.10
CA PRO A 202 1.67 -9.95 -14.74
C PRO A 202 2.61 -9.92 -15.96
N TYR A 203 3.38 -10.99 -16.18
CA TYR A 203 4.07 -11.16 -17.45
C TYR A 203 3.06 -11.38 -18.59
N GLU A 204 3.45 -10.96 -19.78
CA GLU A 204 2.60 -10.97 -20.97
C GLU A 204 1.88 -12.33 -21.16
N ASN A 205 0.57 -12.26 -21.37
CA ASN A 205 -0.33 -13.40 -21.61
C ASN A 205 -0.40 -14.45 -20.47
N LYS A 206 0.14 -14.18 -19.28
CA LYS A 206 0.05 -15.12 -18.14
C LYS A 206 -1.33 -15.08 -17.47
N THR A 207 -1.78 -16.25 -17.04
CA THR A 207 -2.98 -16.45 -16.22
C THR A 207 -2.74 -17.53 -15.17
N GLY A 208 -3.63 -17.63 -14.18
CA GLY A 208 -3.58 -18.63 -13.12
C GLY A 208 -3.11 -18.05 -11.79
N LYS A 209 -2.70 -18.91 -10.86
CA LYS A 209 -2.26 -18.51 -9.53
C LYS A 209 -0.76 -18.19 -9.53
N ASP A 210 -0.41 -17.14 -8.81
CA ASP A 210 0.97 -16.72 -8.55
C ASP A 210 1.11 -16.36 -7.07
N SER A 211 2.34 -16.25 -6.58
CA SER A 211 2.61 -15.81 -5.22
C SER A 211 4.03 -15.31 -5.06
N PHE A 212 4.24 -14.46 -4.08
CA PHE A 212 5.54 -14.03 -3.57
C PHE A 212 5.46 -13.89 -2.04
N THR A 213 6.60 -13.83 -1.38
CA THR A 213 6.68 -13.69 0.08
C THR A 213 7.42 -12.42 0.48
N TYR A 214 7.13 -11.95 1.66
CA TYR A 214 7.76 -10.77 2.25
C TYR A 214 7.90 -10.94 3.76
N VAL A 215 8.75 -10.10 4.35
CA VAL A 215 8.88 -9.92 5.79
C VAL A 215 8.70 -8.45 6.14
N ALA A 216 8.33 -8.22 7.38
CA ALA A 216 8.30 -6.92 8.02
C ALA A 216 9.47 -6.81 8.99
N ILE A 217 10.11 -5.66 9.05
CA ILE A 217 11.30 -5.38 9.88
C ILE A 217 11.01 -4.13 10.71
N ASP A 218 11.20 -4.20 12.02
CA ASP A 218 11.06 -3.08 12.92
C ASP A 218 12.26 -2.13 12.91
N SER A 219 12.18 -1.05 13.68
CA SER A 219 13.20 0.00 13.73
C SER A 219 14.54 -0.46 14.33
N VAL A 220 14.58 -1.60 15.00
CA VAL A 220 15.79 -2.17 15.66
C VAL A 220 16.25 -3.47 15.01
N GLY A 221 15.64 -3.90 13.91
CA GLY A 221 16.07 -5.00 13.06
C GLY A 221 15.46 -6.36 13.38
N ASN A 222 14.42 -6.47 14.23
CA ASN A 222 13.69 -7.72 14.37
C ASN A 222 12.85 -7.96 13.12
N THR A 223 12.91 -9.19 12.62
CA THR A 223 12.26 -9.59 11.39
C THR A 223 11.08 -10.51 11.67
N SER A 224 9.94 -10.25 11.04
CA SER A 224 8.75 -11.10 11.13
C SER A 224 8.99 -12.48 10.51
N LYS A 225 8.08 -13.41 10.76
CA LYS A 225 7.94 -14.59 9.90
C LYS A 225 7.51 -14.16 8.50
N GLU A 226 7.89 -14.95 7.50
CA GLU A 226 7.44 -14.73 6.12
C GLU A 226 5.92 -14.73 6.01
N ALA A 227 5.39 -13.73 5.34
CA ALA A 227 4.00 -13.67 4.91
C ALA A 227 3.90 -13.83 3.39
N THR A 228 2.79 -14.41 2.94
CA THR A 228 2.56 -14.74 1.53
C THR A 228 1.53 -13.81 0.92
N VAL A 229 1.89 -13.22 -0.20
CA VAL A 229 0.93 -12.54 -1.10
C VAL A 229 0.57 -13.53 -2.21
N LYS A 230 -0.72 -13.88 -2.30
CA LYS A 230 -1.26 -14.70 -3.39
C LYS A 230 -1.94 -13.82 -4.41
N VAL A 231 -1.65 -14.04 -5.69
CA VAL A 231 -2.25 -13.31 -6.80
C VAL A 231 -2.98 -14.28 -7.72
N THR A 232 -4.25 -14.01 -8.01
CA THR A 232 -5.03 -14.75 -9.00
C THR A 232 -5.15 -13.93 -10.27
N ILE A 233 -4.55 -14.39 -11.38
CA ILE A 233 -4.57 -13.74 -12.68
C ILE A 233 -5.65 -14.40 -13.54
N SER A 234 -6.74 -13.68 -13.80
CA SER A 234 -7.88 -14.17 -14.57
C SER A 234 -7.82 -13.74 -16.03
N LYS A 235 -8.37 -14.54 -16.94
CA LYS A 235 -8.63 -14.09 -18.31
C LYS A 235 -9.89 -13.22 -18.29
N PRO A 236 -9.89 -12.02 -18.87
CA PRO A 236 -11.11 -11.23 -19.03
C PRO A 236 -12.18 -12.02 -19.79
N LYS A 237 -13.43 -11.91 -19.37
CA LYS A 237 -14.60 -12.48 -20.09
C LYS A 237 -15.06 -11.56 -21.22
N THR A 238 -14.79 -10.26 -21.09
CA THR A 238 -15.05 -9.28 -22.15
C THR A 238 -13.98 -9.36 -23.25
N THR A 239 -14.34 -8.93 -24.46
CA THR A 239 -13.41 -8.70 -25.57
C THR A 239 -12.90 -7.26 -25.63
N VAL A 240 -13.37 -6.40 -24.71
CA VAL A 240 -12.95 -5.00 -24.61
C VAL A 240 -11.50 -4.95 -24.14
N SER A 241 -10.70 -4.22 -24.89
CA SER A 241 -9.31 -3.87 -24.53
C SER A 241 -9.17 -2.36 -24.74
N TYR A 242 -8.71 -1.68 -23.71
CA TYR A 242 -8.59 -0.22 -23.72
C TYR A 242 -7.19 0.19 -24.20
N ALA A 243 -7.13 1.20 -25.07
CA ALA A 243 -5.89 1.74 -25.61
C ALA A 243 -5.22 2.77 -24.66
N ASP A 244 -5.95 3.24 -23.68
CA ASP A 244 -5.58 4.34 -22.77
C ASP A 244 -5.53 3.95 -21.29
N MET A 245 -5.50 2.63 -20.99
CA MET A 245 -5.50 2.14 -19.61
C MET A 245 -4.22 1.39 -19.21
N ASP A 246 -3.20 1.40 -20.08
CA ASP A 246 -1.94 0.73 -19.75
C ASP A 246 -1.22 1.46 -18.61
N GLY A 247 -0.94 0.72 -17.53
CA GLY A 247 -0.37 1.30 -16.31
C GLY A 247 -1.33 2.13 -15.45
N ASP A 248 -2.60 2.28 -15.83
CA ASP A 248 -3.59 3.00 -15.04
C ASP A 248 -4.11 2.13 -13.88
N PRO A 249 -4.13 2.62 -12.62
CA PRO A 249 -4.60 1.84 -11.47
C PRO A 249 -6.07 1.43 -11.56
N ALA A 250 -6.90 2.16 -12.32
CA ALA A 250 -8.30 1.83 -12.55
C ALA A 250 -8.51 0.75 -13.64
N HIS A 251 -7.47 0.27 -14.33
CA HIS A 251 -7.59 -0.66 -15.46
C HIS A 251 -8.37 -1.94 -15.09
N LYS A 252 -8.04 -2.55 -13.94
CA LYS A 252 -8.77 -3.73 -13.42
C LYS A 252 -10.27 -3.43 -13.26
N ALA A 253 -10.59 -2.29 -12.66
CA ALA A 253 -11.98 -1.88 -12.44
C ALA A 253 -12.72 -1.59 -13.74
N ALA A 254 -12.08 -0.94 -14.71
CA ALA A 254 -12.63 -0.69 -16.04
C ALA A 254 -13.03 -1.99 -16.76
N ILE A 255 -12.17 -3.03 -16.71
CA ILE A 255 -12.47 -4.34 -17.26
C ILE A 255 -13.67 -4.98 -16.54
N ARG A 256 -13.71 -4.92 -15.21
CA ARG A 256 -14.83 -5.46 -14.42
C ARG A 256 -16.16 -4.79 -14.79
N LEU A 257 -16.20 -3.46 -14.93
CA LEU A 257 -17.42 -2.75 -15.35
C LEU A 257 -17.86 -3.14 -16.76
N ALA A 258 -16.91 -3.39 -17.68
CA ALA A 258 -17.23 -3.87 -19.02
C ALA A 258 -17.75 -5.31 -19.03
N GLU A 259 -17.22 -6.20 -18.19
CA GLU A 259 -17.70 -7.58 -18.03
C GLU A 259 -19.13 -7.65 -17.51
N ASP A 260 -19.46 -6.78 -16.54
CA ASP A 260 -20.78 -6.73 -15.91
C ASP A 260 -21.78 -5.85 -16.73
N GLY A 261 -21.35 -5.30 -17.87
CA GLY A 261 -22.20 -4.48 -18.75
C GLY A 261 -22.60 -3.13 -18.17
N ILE A 262 -21.87 -2.64 -17.15
CA ILE A 262 -22.17 -1.39 -16.46
C ILE A 262 -21.65 -0.20 -17.26
N PHE A 263 -20.40 -0.27 -17.73
CA PHE A 263 -19.79 0.78 -18.55
C PHE A 263 -18.66 0.21 -19.41
N VAL A 264 -18.65 0.55 -20.69
CA VAL A 264 -17.74 0.01 -21.69
C VAL A 264 -16.77 1.06 -22.24
N GLY A 265 -16.92 2.34 -21.85
CA GLY A 265 -16.16 3.44 -22.46
C GLY A 265 -16.67 3.84 -23.84
N GLU A 266 -15.79 4.49 -24.62
CA GLU A 266 -16.09 4.97 -25.98
C GLU A 266 -15.35 4.12 -27.00
N CYS A 267 -16.05 3.68 -28.07
CA CYS A 267 -15.47 2.94 -29.18
C CYS A 267 -15.33 3.85 -30.39
N MET A 268 -14.09 4.07 -30.86
CA MET A 268 -13.76 4.84 -32.03
C MET A 268 -12.98 3.96 -33.01
N ASP A 269 -13.49 3.76 -34.21
CA ASP A 269 -12.90 2.91 -35.25
C ASP A 269 -12.49 1.48 -34.76
N GLY A 270 -13.31 0.92 -33.85
CA GLY A 270 -13.07 -0.41 -33.28
C GLY A 270 -12.07 -0.44 -32.13
N VAL A 271 -11.53 0.70 -31.70
CA VAL A 271 -10.64 0.86 -30.54
C VAL A 271 -11.44 1.43 -29.38
N TYR A 272 -11.32 0.81 -28.23
CA TYR A 272 -11.97 1.27 -27.01
C TYR A 272 -11.07 2.20 -26.20
N TYR A 273 -11.67 3.26 -25.68
CA TYR A 273 -11.06 4.26 -24.79
C TYR A 273 -11.92 4.41 -23.54
N PHE A 274 -11.28 4.29 -22.38
CA PHE A 274 -11.97 4.46 -21.10
C PHE A 274 -12.01 5.92 -20.68
N GLN A 275 -10.95 6.67 -21.00
CA GLN A 275 -10.72 8.06 -20.62
C GLN A 275 -10.75 8.23 -19.09
N PRO A 276 -9.79 7.64 -18.35
CA PRO A 276 -9.84 7.56 -16.90
C PRO A 276 -9.88 8.93 -16.20
N ASP A 277 -9.23 9.94 -16.77
CA ASP A 277 -9.17 11.30 -16.20
C ASP A 277 -10.42 12.16 -16.50
N ARG A 278 -11.33 11.67 -17.32
CA ARG A 278 -12.53 12.44 -17.66
C ARG A 278 -13.49 12.49 -16.49
N ALA A 279 -13.97 13.70 -16.13
CA ALA A 279 -14.97 13.88 -15.10
C ALA A 279 -16.28 13.14 -15.46
N VAL A 280 -16.91 12.55 -14.45
CA VAL A 280 -18.19 11.87 -14.56
C VAL A 280 -19.33 12.82 -14.20
N SER A 281 -20.36 12.90 -15.02
CA SER A 281 -21.56 13.66 -14.67
C SER A 281 -22.44 12.89 -13.70
N ARG A 282 -23.27 13.63 -12.96
CA ARG A 282 -24.14 13.09 -11.92
C ARG A 282 -25.12 12.06 -12.45
N ASP A 283 -25.71 12.32 -13.64
CA ASP A 283 -26.58 11.40 -14.33
C ASP A 283 -25.85 10.11 -14.77
N GLN A 284 -24.64 10.22 -15.32
CA GLN A 284 -23.83 9.05 -15.68
C GLN A 284 -23.51 8.20 -14.45
N PHE A 285 -23.08 8.82 -13.36
CA PHE A 285 -22.74 8.08 -12.15
C PHE A 285 -23.94 7.35 -11.55
N VAL A 286 -25.11 8.01 -11.48
CA VAL A 286 -26.34 7.38 -10.97
C VAL A 286 -26.73 6.17 -11.82
N VAL A 287 -26.69 6.26 -13.14
CA VAL A 287 -27.00 5.12 -14.01
C VAL A 287 -26.02 3.97 -13.79
N MET A 288 -24.72 4.24 -13.75
CA MET A 288 -23.71 3.21 -13.48
C MET A 288 -23.91 2.56 -12.11
N ALA A 289 -24.14 3.37 -11.07
CA ALA A 289 -24.29 2.87 -9.70
C ALA A 289 -25.57 2.05 -9.52
N MET A 290 -26.70 2.49 -10.09
CA MET A 290 -27.96 1.73 -10.07
C MET A 290 -27.84 0.40 -10.84
N THR A 291 -27.21 0.42 -12.02
CA THR A 291 -26.95 -0.79 -12.80
C THR A 291 -26.05 -1.76 -12.03
N ALA A 292 -24.98 -1.26 -11.41
CA ALA A 292 -24.08 -2.07 -10.59
C ALA A 292 -24.79 -2.69 -9.37
N ALA A 293 -25.75 -1.97 -8.78
CA ALA A 293 -26.58 -2.48 -7.70
C ALA A 293 -27.69 -3.47 -8.16
N GLY A 294 -27.81 -3.73 -9.46
CA GLY A 294 -28.87 -4.58 -10.01
C GLY A 294 -30.28 -3.95 -9.92
N LEU A 295 -30.35 -2.62 -9.84
CA LEU A 295 -31.61 -1.87 -9.79
C LEU A 295 -31.99 -1.36 -11.17
N ASP A 296 -33.14 -1.79 -11.67
CA ASP A 296 -33.62 -1.43 -12.99
C ASP A 296 -34.14 0.00 -13.04
N ALA A 297 -34.09 0.57 -14.26
CA ALA A 297 -34.78 1.81 -14.56
C ALA A 297 -36.28 1.62 -14.46
N LEU A 298 -37.03 2.63 -14.00
CA LEU A 298 -38.49 2.65 -14.16
C LEU A 298 -38.82 2.79 -15.65
N GLU A 299 -39.75 1.95 -16.12
CA GLU A 299 -40.21 1.98 -17.50
C GLU A 299 -41.11 3.20 -17.79
N ASP A 300 -41.06 3.68 -19.00
CA ASP A 300 -41.94 4.73 -19.53
C ASP A 300 -41.95 6.07 -18.76
N VAL A 301 -40.85 6.39 -18.08
CA VAL A 301 -40.71 7.67 -17.38
C VAL A 301 -40.44 8.79 -18.40
N SER A 302 -41.45 9.62 -18.65
CA SER A 302 -41.34 10.81 -19.47
C SER A 302 -40.99 12.08 -18.69
N VAL A 303 -41.35 12.13 -17.39
CA VAL A 303 -41.13 13.28 -16.50
C VAL A 303 -40.65 12.75 -15.14
N THR A 304 -39.58 13.35 -14.60
CA THR A 304 -39.11 13.12 -13.23
C THR A 304 -39.77 14.13 -12.26
N GLY A 305 -39.54 13.98 -10.98
CA GLY A 305 -40.03 14.95 -9.99
C GLY A 305 -39.12 16.17 -9.77
N PHE A 306 -38.09 16.37 -10.57
CA PHE A 306 -37.12 17.44 -10.42
C PHE A 306 -37.44 18.66 -11.26
N SER A 307 -37.08 19.86 -10.76
CA SER A 307 -37.32 21.14 -11.40
C SER A 307 -36.52 21.32 -12.72
N ASP A 308 -35.42 20.61 -12.86
CA ASP A 308 -34.54 20.58 -14.05
C ASP A 308 -34.84 19.37 -14.98
N ASP A 309 -36.05 18.83 -14.92
CA ASP A 309 -36.46 17.63 -15.67
C ASP A 309 -36.19 17.71 -17.17
N GLU A 310 -36.42 18.88 -17.78
CA GLU A 310 -36.20 19.08 -19.23
C GLU A 310 -34.72 18.89 -19.63
N ALA A 311 -33.80 19.14 -18.71
CA ALA A 311 -32.37 18.96 -18.91
C ALA A 311 -31.90 17.51 -18.68
N ILE A 312 -32.71 16.70 -17.96
CA ILE A 312 -32.33 15.29 -17.67
C ILE A 312 -32.49 14.48 -18.98
N PRO A 313 -31.40 13.83 -19.45
CA PRO A 313 -31.45 13.01 -20.66
C PRO A 313 -32.49 11.90 -20.56
N THR A 314 -33.20 11.62 -21.64
CA THR A 314 -34.26 10.59 -21.66
C THR A 314 -33.75 9.22 -21.18
N TRP A 315 -32.52 8.85 -21.53
CA TRP A 315 -31.89 7.58 -21.10
C TRP A 315 -31.66 7.50 -19.59
N ALA A 316 -31.57 8.64 -18.93
CA ALA A 316 -31.29 8.70 -17.47
C ALA A 316 -32.57 8.81 -16.62
N LYS A 317 -33.69 9.30 -17.19
CA LYS A 317 -34.92 9.60 -16.41
C LYS A 317 -35.46 8.40 -15.64
N GLY A 318 -35.47 7.22 -16.22
CA GLY A 318 -35.90 6.00 -15.54
C GLY A 318 -35.04 5.65 -14.32
N TYR A 319 -33.72 5.71 -14.46
CA TYR A 319 -32.79 5.47 -13.38
C TYR A 319 -32.82 6.54 -12.29
N VAL A 320 -32.90 7.82 -12.68
CA VAL A 320 -33.04 8.95 -11.77
C VAL A 320 -34.30 8.82 -10.90
N SER A 321 -35.43 8.44 -11.53
CA SER A 321 -36.70 8.21 -10.82
C SER A 321 -36.62 6.99 -9.91
N SER A 322 -36.02 5.89 -10.37
CA SER A 322 -35.78 4.69 -9.55
C SER A 322 -34.91 5.02 -8.34
N ALA A 323 -33.82 5.78 -8.52
CA ALA A 323 -32.93 6.21 -7.46
C ALA A 323 -33.62 7.16 -6.44
N LEU A 324 -34.54 8.01 -6.93
CA LEU A 324 -35.36 8.85 -6.05
C LEU A 324 -36.31 8.02 -5.19
N MET A 325 -36.98 7.03 -5.80
CA MET A 325 -37.85 6.09 -5.05
C MET A 325 -37.10 5.26 -4.04
N ALA A 326 -35.90 4.82 -4.36
CA ALA A 326 -35.05 4.07 -3.45
C ALA A 326 -34.40 4.95 -2.35
N GLY A 327 -34.62 6.27 -2.36
CA GLY A 327 -34.04 7.21 -1.39
C GLY A 327 -32.53 7.46 -1.58
N VAL A 328 -31.95 6.96 -2.67
CA VAL A 328 -30.53 7.14 -3.01
C VAL A 328 -30.24 8.57 -3.41
N VAL A 329 -31.13 9.16 -4.23
CA VAL A 329 -31.09 10.54 -4.69
C VAL A 329 -32.14 11.36 -3.94
N LYS A 330 -31.76 12.56 -3.45
CA LYS A 330 -32.67 13.51 -2.77
C LYS A 330 -32.82 14.84 -3.53
N GLY A 331 -31.95 15.10 -4.51
CA GLY A 331 -31.83 16.39 -5.20
C GLY A 331 -31.20 17.49 -4.35
N VAL A 332 -31.04 18.64 -4.95
CA VAL A 332 -30.49 19.87 -4.35
C VAL A 332 -31.59 20.92 -4.33
N THR A 333 -31.86 21.49 -3.16
CA THR A 333 -32.88 22.53 -3.00
C THR A 333 -32.24 23.89 -3.26
N ASP A 334 -32.82 24.68 -4.16
CA ASP A 334 -32.38 26.05 -4.44
C ASP A 334 -32.98 27.07 -3.43
N ALA A 335 -32.66 28.35 -3.60
CA ALA A 335 -33.12 29.43 -2.74
C ALA A 335 -34.66 29.63 -2.77
N ASP A 336 -35.33 29.22 -3.83
CA ASP A 336 -36.77 29.33 -4.05
C ASP A 336 -37.52 28.07 -3.56
N GLY A 337 -36.81 27.09 -3.05
CA GLY A 337 -37.36 25.83 -2.56
C GLY A 337 -37.63 24.78 -3.66
N ALA A 338 -37.23 25.04 -4.90
CA ALA A 338 -37.31 24.05 -5.96
C ALA A 338 -36.18 23.01 -5.82
N ILE A 339 -36.50 21.74 -6.09
CA ILE A 339 -35.58 20.64 -5.96
C ILE A 339 -35.12 20.21 -7.37
N SER A 340 -33.81 20.37 -7.64
CA SER A 340 -33.19 19.94 -8.89
C SER A 340 -32.37 18.68 -8.71
N PHE A 341 -32.23 17.88 -9.75
CA PHE A 341 -31.31 16.76 -9.83
C PHE A 341 -29.87 17.24 -10.07
N ASN A 342 -29.73 18.39 -10.72
CA ASN A 342 -28.47 18.99 -11.15
C ASN A 342 -27.76 18.12 -12.21
N THR A 343 -28.52 17.74 -13.24
CA THR A 343 -28.04 16.89 -14.35
C THR A 343 -26.90 17.56 -15.11
N GLY A 344 -26.00 16.74 -15.67
CA GLY A 344 -24.85 17.22 -16.45
C GLY A 344 -23.73 17.87 -15.62
N ALA A 345 -23.97 18.23 -14.36
CA ALA A 345 -22.91 18.68 -13.48
C ALA A 345 -21.96 17.52 -13.17
N ALA A 346 -20.66 17.81 -13.08
CA ALA A 346 -19.70 16.83 -12.60
C ALA A 346 -20.02 16.48 -11.16
N ILE A 347 -20.09 15.18 -10.83
CA ILE A 347 -20.30 14.70 -9.46
C ILE A 347 -19.02 14.82 -8.66
N THR A 348 -19.11 15.15 -7.38
CA THR A 348 -17.96 15.12 -6.47
C THR A 348 -17.76 13.74 -5.84
N LYS A 349 -16.54 13.45 -5.36
CA LYS A 349 -16.24 12.20 -4.64
C LYS A 349 -17.13 12.03 -3.41
N ALA A 350 -17.39 13.10 -2.68
CA ALA A 350 -18.30 13.08 -1.53
C ALA A 350 -19.74 12.71 -1.91
N GLU A 351 -20.27 13.27 -3.00
CA GLU A 351 -21.61 12.94 -3.48
C GLU A 351 -21.71 11.48 -3.92
N ALA A 352 -20.72 10.99 -4.66
CA ALA A 352 -20.63 9.60 -5.08
C ALA A 352 -20.60 8.66 -3.87
N THR A 353 -19.78 8.99 -2.87
CA THR A 353 -19.68 8.22 -1.61
C THR A 353 -21.03 8.10 -0.91
N VAL A 354 -21.77 9.19 -0.79
CA VAL A 354 -23.13 9.19 -0.19
C VAL A 354 -24.12 8.37 -1.02
N PHE A 355 -24.00 8.39 -2.35
CA PHE A 355 -24.84 7.55 -3.21
C PHE A 355 -24.57 6.07 -2.97
N LEU A 356 -23.31 5.66 -2.93
CA LEU A 356 -22.95 4.25 -2.73
C LEU A 356 -23.32 3.76 -1.33
N ASP A 357 -23.14 4.59 -0.29
CA ASP A 357 -23.55 4.26 1.07
C ASP A 357 -25.06 3.99 1.15
N ARG A 358 -25.87 4.87 0.55
CA ARG A 358 -27.32 4.68 0.48
C ARG A 358 -27.73 3.45 -0.35
N LEU A 359 -27.05 3.16 -1.46
CA LEU A 359 -27.30 1.96 -2.27
C LEU A 359 -26.96 0.68 -1.50
N LEU A 360 -25.83 0.66 -0.82
CA LEU A 360 -25.41 -0.47 -0.02
C LEU A 360 -26.22 -0.60 1.28
N ASN A 361 -26.91 0.46 1.71
CA ASN A 361 -27.66 0.50 2.96
C ASN A 361 -26.82 -0.03 4.13
N THR A 362 -25.61 0.50 4.27
CA THR A 362 -24.67 0.10 5.32
C THR A 362 -25.14 0.61 6.68
N SER A 363 -24.90 -0.17 7.73
CA SER A 363 -25.12 0.31 9.10
C SER A 363 -24.05 1.31 9.47
N ASP A 364 -24.44 2.38 10.20
CA ASP A 364 -23.49 3.38 10.67
C ASP A 364 -22.43 2.76 11.58
N VAL A 365 -21.18 2.97 11.22
CA VAL A 365 -20.02 2.59 12.01
C VAL A 365 -19.68 3.70 13.00
N SER A 366 -19.19 3.34 14.18
CA SER A 366 -18.76 4.34 15.18
C SER A 366 -17.69 5.27 14.59
N THR A 367 -17.89 6.58 14.75
CA THR A 367 -17.06 7.63 14.17
C THR A 367 -15.69 7.84 14.84
N GLN A 368 -15.18 6.88 15.58
CA GLN A 368 -13.78 6.91 16.01
C GLN A 368 -12.85 6.67 14.80
N SER A 369 -12.98 7.51 13.77
CA SER A 369 -12.19 7.38 12.57
C SER A 369 -10.99 8.35 12.59
N THR A 370 -9.93 7.92 11.94
CA THR A 370 -8.66 8.63 11.80
C THR A 370 -8.65 9.67 10.67
N PHE A 371 -9.82 10.00 10.08
CA PHE A 371 -9.87 11.01 9.01
C PHE A 371 -9.63 12.42 9.56
N ALA A 372 -8.84 13.19 8.83
CA ALA A 372 -8.79 14.62 9.06
C ALA A 372 -10.18 15.20 8.74
N GLU A 373 -10.94 15.63 9.76
CA GLU A 373 -12.30 16.18 9.60
C GLU A 373 -12.38 17.30 8.56
N ALA A 374 -11.27 18.02 8.31
CA ALA A 374 -11.21 19.09 7.34
C ALA A 374 -11.25 18.63 5.86
N SER A 375 -10.98 17.35 5.57
CA SER A 375 -10.92 16.82 4.19
C SER A 375 -12.28 16.32 3.69
N VAL A 376 -13.22 16.04 4.59
CA VAL A 376 -14.54 15.47 4.26
C VAL A 376 -15.63 16.47 4.66
N PRO A 377 -16.54 16.86 3.74
CA PRO A 377 -17.69 17.69 4.08
C PRO A 377 -18.55 17.04 5.18
N ALA A 378 -19.00 17.83 6.17
CA ALA A 378 -19.73 17.32 7.34
C ALA A 378 -20.96 16.45 6.95
N TRP A 379 -21.65 16.80 5.86
CA TRP A 379 -22.82 16.06 5.37
C TRP A 379 -22.50 14.70 4.77
N ALA A 380 -21.23 14.45 4.38
CA ALA A 380 -20.76 13.20 3.80
C ALA A 380 -19.92 12.37 4.79
N TYR A 381 -19.63 12.90 5.97
CA TYR A 381 -18.66 12.31 6.91
C TYR A 381 -19.03 10.87 7.30
N GLN A 382 -20.26 10.62 7.74
CA GLN A 382 -20.68 9.28 8.13
C GLN A 382 -20.62 8.30 6.95
N SER A 383 -21.05 8.72 5.77
CA SER A 383 -20.96 7.90 4.56
C SER A 383 -19.50 7.60 4.18
N ALA A 384 -18.60 8.57 4.37
CA ALA A 384 -17.18 8.33 4.14
C ALA A 384 -16.60 7.30 5.12
N VAL A 385 -16.97 7.36 6.40
CA VAL A 385 -16.60 6.35 7.40
C VAL A 385 -17.11 4.97 7.01
N ASN A 386 -18.39 4.86 6.66
CA ASN A 386 -19.03 3.62 6.25
C ASN A 386 -18.32 3.01 5.03
N MET A 387 -18.14 3.80 3.98
CA MET A 387 -17.56 3.34 2.71
C MET A 387 -16.06 3.00 2.82
N ASN A 388 -15.31 3.69 3.67
CA ASN A 388 -13.93 3.34 3.96
C ASN A 388 -13.84 2.02 4.75
N THR A 389 -14.73 1.83 5.72
CA THR A 389 -14.77 0.59 6.52
C THR A 389 -15.02 -0.65 5.65
N VAL A 390 -15.88 -0.53 4.64
CA VAL A 390 -16.15 -1.62 3.69
C VAL A 390 -15.23 -1.59 2.46
N ARG A 391 -14.19 -0.74 2.46
CA ARG A 391 -13.16 -0.63 1.42
C ARG A 391 -13.68 -0.23 0.02
N VAL A 392 -14.79 0.48 -0.05
CA VAL A 392 -15.29 1.10 -1.29
C VAL A 392 -14.48 2.35 -1.65
N ILE A 393 -13.99 3.07 -0.63
CA ILE A 393 -13.03 4.16 -0.78
C ILE A 393 -11.82 3.90 0.11
N SER A 394 -10.64 4.34 -0.32
CA SER A 394 -9.38 4.24 0.45
C SER A 394 -8.80 5.61 0.81
N ASP A 395 -9.08 6.64 0.01
CA ASP A 395 -8.60 8.00 0.20
C ASP A 395 -9.76 8.98 0.42
N THR A 396 -9.62 9.83 1.43
CA THR A 396 -10.58 10.88 1.78
C THR A 396 -10.00 12.29 1.64
N SER A 397 -8.79 12.44 1.09
CA SER A 397 -8.06 13.72 1.07
C SER A 397 -8.68 14.79 0.16
N SER A 398 -9.45 14.39 -0.84
CA SER A 398 -9.97 15.27 -1.89
C SER A 398 -11.46 15.09 -2.17
N MET A 399 -12.25 14.85 -1.12
CA MET A 399 -13.69 14.53 -1.24
C MET A 399 -14.55 15.61 -1.91
N SER A 400 -14.11 16.86 -1.90
CA SER A 400 -14.82 17.96 -2.57
C SER A 400 -14.50 18.12 -4.06
N GLU A 401 -13.50 17.38 -4.57
CA GLU A 401 -13.13 17.40 -5.98
C GLU A 401 -14.09 16.59 -6.83
N THR A 402 -14.10 16.89 -8.13
CA THR A 402 -14.89 16.15 -9.11
C THR A 402 -14.34 14.75 -9.31
N LEU A 403 -15.25 13.79 -9.40
CA LEU A 403 -14.93 12.38 -9.60
C LEU A 403 -14.55 12.12 -11.06
N THR A 404 -13.42 11.47 -11.29
CA THR A 404 -13.02 11.00 -12.64
C THR A 404 -13.64 9.63 -12.96
N ARG A 405 -13.60 9.22 -14.24
CA ARG A 405 -14.06 7.89 -14.66
C ARG A 405 -13.26 6.76 -14.02
N GLY A 406 -11.95 6.92 -13.89
CA GLY A 406 -11.08 5.95 -13.24
C GLY A 406 -11.48 5.76 -11.77
N GLU A 407 -11.61 6.86 -11.02
CA GLU A 407 -12.03 6.83 -9.63
C GLU A 407 -13.44 6.26 -9.47
N ALA A 408 -14.38 6.64 -10.35
CA ALA A 408 -15.73 6.08 -10.34
C ALA A 408 -15.72 4.56 -10.57
N ALA A 409 -14.88 4.08 -11.49
CA ALA A 409 -14.74 2.64 -11.72
C ALA A 409 -14.23 1.90 -10.49
N VAL A 410 -13.22 2.44 -9.83
CA VAL A 410 -12.66 1.85 -8.59
C VAL A 410 -13.73 1.79 -7.50
N MET A 411 -14.46 2.88 -7.26
CA MET A 411 -15.53 2.93 -6.26
C MET A 411 -16.66 1.94 -6.57
N LEU A 412 -17.12 1.88 -7.84
CA LEU A 412 -18.16 0.94 -8.27
C LEU A 412 -17.68 -0.52 -8.16
N CYS A 413 -16.42 -0.81 -8.48
CA CYS A 413 -15.85 -2.14 -8.32
C CYS A 413 -15.80 -2.54 -6.83
N GLY A 414 -15.41 -1.63 -5.94
CA GLY A 414 -15.48 -1.85 -4.49
C GLY A 414 -16.90 -2.14 -4.01
N MET A 415 -17.90 -1.42 -4.51
CA MET A 415 -19.31 -1.70 -4.21
C MET A 415 -19.73 -3.11 -4.69
N LEU A 416 -19.34 -3.51 -5.91
CA LEU A 416 -19.60 -4.85 -6.42
C LEU A 416 -18.97 -5.94 -5.55
N GLU A 417 -17.75 -5.74 -5.06
CA GLU A 417 -17.08 -6.68 -4.15
C GLU A 417 -17.87 -6.83 -2.82
N VAL A 418 -18.41 -5.75 -2.28
CA VAL A 418 -19.28 -5.79 -1.09
C VAL A 418 -20.55 -6.59 -1.38
N LEU A 419 -21.21 -6.37 -2.53
CA LEU A 419 -22.42 -7.08 -2.92
C LEU A 419 -22.15 -8.56 -3.18
N ASP A 420 -21.06 -8.91 -3.84
CA ASP A 420 -20.64 -10.30 -4.08
C ASP A 420 -20.41 -11.03 -2.75
N ASN A 421 -19.74 -10.39 -1.78
CA ASN A 421 -19.50 -10.96 -0.45
C ASN A 421 -20.80 -11.18 0.35
N ARG A 422 -21.76 -10.26 0.28
CA ARG A 422 -23.09 -10.41 0.89
C ARG A 422 -23.84 -11.62 0.33
N ASN A 423 -23.79 -11.82 -0.98
CA ASN A 423 -24.45 -12.94 -1.66
C ASN A 423 -23.82 -14.29 -1.34
N THR A 424 -22.55 -14.34 -0.96
CA THR A 424 -21.85 -15.57 -0.56
C THR A 424 -21.96 -15.90 0.93
N GLY A 425 -22.65 -15.06 1.72
CA GLY A 425 -22.91 -15.31 3.14
C GLY A 425 -21.71 -15.08 4.06
N TRP A 426 -20.76 -14.24 3.67
CA TRP A 426 -19.58 -13.87 4.46
C TRP A 426 -19.81 -12.67 5.41
N PHE A 427 -21.06 -12.22 5.61
CA PHE A 427 -21.47 -11.19 6.58
C PHE A 427 -22.66 -11.65 7.41
#